data_fdc7c17b0e727bc1066eb490908bdc5c
#
_entry.id   fdc7c17b0e727bc1066eb490908bdc5c
#
_cell.length_a   1.000
_cell.length_b   1.000
_cell.length_c   1.000
_cell.angle_alpha   90.00
_cell.angle_beta   90.00
_cell.angle_gamma   90.00
#
_symmetry.space_group_name_H-M   'P 1'
#
loop_
_entity.id
_entity.type
_entity.pdbx_description
1 polymer ?
#
loop_
_entity_poly.entity_id
_entity_poly.type
_entity_poly.pdbx_seq_one_letter_code
_entity_poly.pdbx_strand_id
1 'polypeptide(L)'
;MDGTTNIIELKGIGEKSATAFGRLGIRDVDSLITMYPKYYLTYEDPKDVNEIEIGQRVSIFVRINSEVHIQYARRMKIVTCTAKDHTGTIMLVWYNMPYLKKQLHQGRDYIFTGTPIYKNGRITMEHPEIFTKEDYEVKQETLQPVYPLTSGLTNKLVSKAVAQTKDYIFH
;
A
#
# COMPACT_ATOMS: atom_id res chain seq x y z
N MET A 1 -31.89 -4.33 6.12
CA MET A 1 -31.11 -4.66 4.90
C MET A 1 -31.18 -6.16 4.66
N ASP A 2 -31.49 -6.56 3.47
CA ASP A 2 -31.47 -7.97 3.05
C ASP A 2 -30.67 -8.13 1.75
N GLY A 3 -30.55 -9.38 1.23
CA GLY A 3 -29.75 -9.67 0.05
C GLY A 3 -30.30 -9.07 -1.24
N THR A 4 -31.55 -8.70 -1.29
CA THR A 4 -32.19 -8.12 -2.47
C THR A 4 -32.18 -6.58 -2.44
N THR A 5 -31.68 -5.98 -1.37
CA THR A 5 -31.56 -4.51 -1.25
C THR A 5 -30.67 -3.97 -2.37
N ASN A 6 -31.17 -3.02 -3.14
CA ASN A 6 -30.38 -2.38 -4.20
C ASN A 6 -29.22 -1.61 -3.61
N ILE A 7 -28.03 -1.71 -4.22
CA ILE A 7 -26.84 -1.03 -3.71
C ILE A 7 -26.97 0.50 -3.66
N ILE A 8 -27.85 1.10 -4.46
CA ILE A 8 -28.08 2.54 -4.45
C ILE A 8 -28.63 3.04 -3.10
N GLU A 9 -29.23 2.14 -2.30
CA GLU A 9 -29.73 2.45 -0.96
C GLU A 9 -28.61 2.55 0.07
N LEU A 10 -27.40 2.10 -0.26
CA LEU A 10 -26.26 2.22 0.63
C LEU A 10 -25.71 3.65 0.65
N LYS A 11 -25.27 4.08 1.82
CA LYS A 11 -24.71 5.42 1.99
C LYS A 11 -23.46 5.61 1.14
N GLY A 12 -23.37 6.75 0.45
CA GLY A 12 -22.22 7.11 -0.38
C GLY A 12 -22.27 6.51 -1.78
N ILE A 13 -23.30 5.74 -2.12
CA ILE A 13 -23.49 5.21 -3.47
C ILE A 13 -24.63 5.98 -4.13
N GLY A 14 -24.25 6.85 -5.07
CA GLY A 14 -25.18 7.58 -5.91
C GLY A 14 -25.47 6.82 -7.21
N GLU A 15 -26.27 7.44 -8.06
CA GLU A 15 -26.70 6.85 -9.33
C GLU A 15 -25.52 6.49 -10.25
N LYS A 16 -24.51 7.38 -10.35
CA LYS A 16 -23.29 7.13 -11.15
C LYS A 16 -22.50 5.94 -10.62
N SER A 17 -22.34 5.83 -9.32
CA SER A 17 -21.62 4.73 -8.68
C SER A 17 -22.39 3.43 -8.85
N ALA A 18 -23.71 3.44 -8.70
CA ALA A 18 -24.55 2.26 -8.94
C ALA A 18 -24.44 1.78 -10.38
N THR A 19 -24.36 2.66 -11.36
CA THR A 19 -24.14 2.33 -12.77
C THR A 19 -22.77 1.66 -12.95
N ALA A 20 -21.73 2.19 -12.31
CA ALA A 20 -20.38 1.60 -12.39
C ALA A 20 -20.32 0.22 -11.74
N PHE A 21 -20.99 0.00 -10.61
CA PHE A 21 -21.13 -1.34 -10.01
C PHE A 21 -21.86 -2.30 -10.95
N GLY A 22 -22.90 -1.82 -11.65
CA GLY A 22 -23.65 -2.61 -12.62
C GLY A 22 -22.78 -3.16 -13.76
N ARG A 23 -21.74 -2.44 -14.17
CA ARG A 23 -20.77 -2.90 -15.18
C ARG A 23 -19.96 -4.11 -14.70
N LEU A 24 -19.84 -4.28 -13.39
CA LEU A 24 -19.19 -5.44 -12.77
C LEU A 24 -20.19 -6.55 -12.40
N GLY A 25 -21.48 -6.39 -12.73
CA GLY A 25 -22.53 -7.32 -12.37
C GLY A 25 -23.05 -7.16 -10.95
N ILE A 26 -22.71 -6.07 -10.26
CA ILE A 26 -23.10 -5.80 -8.88
C ILE A 26 -24.31 -4.86 -8.87
N ARG A 27 -25.49 -5.36 -8.50
CA ARG A 27 -26.73 -4.58 -8.48
C ARG A 27 -27.42 -4.54 -7.14
N ASP A 28 -27.19 -5.51 -6.30
CA ASP A 28 -27.80 -5.66 -4.99
C ASP A 28 -26.78 -6.09 -3.94
N VAL A 29 -27.24 -6.21 -2.70
CA VAL A 29 -26.35 -6.58 -1.58
C VAL A 29 -25.76 -7.98 -1.76
N ASP A 30 -26.53 -8.94 -2.29
CA ASP A 30 -26.00 -10.28 -2.53
C ASP A 30 -24.87 -10.29 -3.55
N SER A 31 -25.00 -9.57 -4.67
CA SER A 31 -23.92 -9.46 -5.65
C SER A 31 -22.69 -8.77 -5.07
N LEU A 32 -22.86 -7.77 -4.22
CA LEU A 32 -21.75 -7.08 -3.57
C LEU A 32 -21.00 -7.99 -2.60
N ILE A 33 -21.71 -8.77 -1.80
CA ILE A 33 -21.14 -9.70 -0.82
C ILE A 33 -20.36 -10.83 -1.52
N THR A 34 -20.82 -11.28 -2.66
CA THR A 34 -20.16 -12.33 -3.43
C THR A 34 -18.99 -11.83 -4.29
N MET A 35 -18.75 -10.52 -4.30
CA MET A 35 -17.60 -9.95 -4.98
C MET A 35 -16.32 -10.24 -4.21
N TYR A 36 -15.43 -11.05 -4.79
CA TYR A 36 -14.13 -11.33 -4.19
C TYR A 36 -13.10 -10.29 -4.60
N PRO A 37 -12.24 -9.83 -3.67
CA PRO A 37 -11.13 -8.98 -4.06
C PRO A 37 -10.19 -9.71 -5.00
N LYS A 38 -9.63 -9.00 -5.98
CA LYS A 38 -8.70 -9.55 -6.96
C LYS A 38 -7.42 -10.08 -6.31
N TYR A 39 -6.95 -9.37 -5.30
CA TYR A 39 -5.81 -9.74 -4.46
C TYR A 39 -5.83 -8.89 -3.20
N TYR A 40 -5.04 -9.29 -2.20
CA TYR A 40 -4.85 -8.51 -0.98
C TYR A 40 -3.48 -7.89 -0.97
N LEU A 41 -3.38 -6.63 -0.54
CA LEU A 41 -2.12 -6.03 -0.14
C LEU A 41 -1.84 -6.51 1.28
N THR A 42 -0.80 -7.31 1.43
CA THR A 42 -0.39 -7.82 2.74
C THR A 42 0.90 -7.14 3.18
N TYR A 43 1.04 -7.00 4.49
CA TYR A 43 2.25 -6.50 5.11
C TYR A 43 2.83 -7.62 5.95
N GLU A 44 3.73 -8.39 5.34
CA GLU A 44 4.36 -9.53 5.97
C GLU A 44 5.43 -9.08 6.97
N ASP A 45 5.88 -10.00 7.83
CA ASP A 45 6.97 -9.71 8.74
C ASP A 45 8.23 -9.31 7.96
N PRO A 46 9.00 -8.32 8.46
CA PRO A 46 10.20 -7.87 7.78
C PRO A 46 11.22 -8.99 7.61
N LYS A 47 11.85 -9.02 6.44
CA LYS A 47 12.94 -9.94 6.13
C LYS A 47 14.29 -9.24 6.26
N ASP A 48 15.33 -10.04 6.43
CA ASP A 48 16.70 -9.53 6.39
C ASP A 48 17.08 -9.12 4.96
N VAL A 49 17.97 -8.13 4.83
CA VAL A 49 18.37 -7.60 3.51
C VAL A 49 18.95 -8.72 2.63
N ASN A 50 19.66 -9.68 3.20
CA ASN A 50 20.22 -10.80 2.43
C ASN A 50 19.22 -11.87 2.02
N GLU A 51 17.98 -11.78 2.50
CA GLU A 51 16.90 -12.74 2.19
C GLU A 51 15.89 -12.20 1.16
N ILE A 52 16.00 -10.93 0.79
CA ILE A 52 15.08 -10.33 -0.15
C ILE A 52 15.32 -10.82 -1.57
N GLU A 53 14.25 -10.91 -2.35
CA GLU A 53 14.30 -11.29 -3.76
C GLU A 53 14.01 -10.10 -4.66
N ILE A 54 14.86 -9.89 -5.66
CA ILE A 54 14.70 -8.80 -6.61
C ILE A 54 13.39 -8.98 -7.38
N GLY A 55 12.61 -7.91 -7.48
CA GLY A 55 11.33 -7.90 -8.17
C GLY A 55 10.14 -8.35 -7.33
N GLN A 56 10.35 -8.77 -6.08
CA GLN A 56 9.26 -9.18 -5.19
C GLN A 56 9.08 -8.17 -4.06
N ARG A 57 7.84 -7.75 -3.84
CA ARG A 57 7.49 -6.82 -2.76
C ARG A 57 7.85 -7.42 -1.41
N VAL A 58 8.55 -6.66 -0.59
CA VAL A 58 9.05 -7.09 0.70
C VAL A 58 9.13 -5.92 1.67
N SER A 59 9.07 -6.23 2.96
CA SER A 59 9.35 -5.27 4.04
C SER A 59 10.67 -5.61 4.69
N ILE A 60 11.45 -4.58 5.02
CA ILE A 60 12.72 -4.71 5.70
C ILE A 60 12.78 -3.79 6.91
N PHE A 61 13.39 -4.27 8.01
CA PHE A 61 13.64 -3.46 9.20
C PHE A 61 15.11 -3.10 9.24
N VAL A 62 15.41 -1.82 8.97
CA VAL A 62 16.78 -1.36 8.75
C VAL A 62 17.02 -0.02 9.44
N ARG A 63 18.29 0.27 9.68
CA ARG A 63 18.75 1.56 10.22
C ARG A 63 19.35 2.39 9.13
N ILE A 64 18.96 3.65 9.04
CA ILE A 64 19.58 4.61 8.11
C ILE A 64 21.01 4.86 8.57
N ASN A 65 21.98 4.51 7.74
CA ASN A 65 23.40 4.58 8.07
C ASN A 65 24.16 5.63 7.28
N SER A 66 23.46 6.46 6.51
CA SER A 66 24.05 7.59 5.79
C SER A 66 23.19 8.84 5.98
N GLU A 67 23.78 9.99 5.68
CA GLU A 67 23.00 11.22 5.60
C GLU A 67 21.98 11.13 4.46
N VAL A 68 20.80 11.69 4.68
CA VAL A 68 19.76 11.78 3.65
C VAL A 68 20.11 12.94 2.73
N HIS A 69 20.40 12.63 1.46
CA HIS A 69 20.77 13.63 0.46
C HIS A 69 19.63 14.00 -0.46
N ILE A 70 19.57 15.26 -0.88
CA ILE A 70 18.71 15.71 -1.96
C ILE A 70 19.60 16.10 -3.13
N GLN A 71 19.40 15.43 -4.27
CA GLN A 71 20.06 15.76 -5.52
C GLN A 71 19.06 16.45 -6.45
N TYR A 72 19.46 17.55 -7.06
CA TYR A 72 18.65 18.28 -8.02
C TYR A 72 19.10 17.90 -9.43
N ALA A 73 18.21 17.27 -10.21
CA ALA A 73 18.48 16.87 -11.57
C ALA A 73 17.37 17.39 -12.48
N ARG A 74 17.67 18.40 -13.29
CA ARG A 74 16.70 19.08 -14.15
C ARG A 74 15.46 19.54 -13.39
N ARG A 75 14.31 18.92 -13.63
CA ARG A 75 13.04 19.27 -12.94
C ARG A 75 12.72 18.31 -11.79
N MET A 76 13.66 17.47 -11.40
CA MET A 76 13.42 16.41 -10.45
C MET A 76 14.28 16.58 -9.20
N LYS A 77 13.69 16.35 -8.04
CA LYS A 77 14.41 16.28 -6.76
C LYS A 77 14.52 14.83 -6.36
N ILE A 78 15.75 14.32 -6.22
CA ILE A 78 16.02 12.93 -5.89
C ILE A 78 16.51 12.85 -4.45
N VAL A 79 15.75 12.20 -3.58
CA VAL A 79 16.13 11.95 -2.19
C VAL A 79 16.74 10.57 -2.11
N THR A 80 17.96 10.47 -1.59
CA THR A 80 18.67 9.20 -1.46
C THR A 80 19.25 9.02 -0.07
N CYS A 81 19.25 7.81 0.42
CA CYS A 81 20.01 7.40 1.58
C CYS A 81 20.30 5.91 1.51
N THR A 82 21.24 5.46 2.33
CA THR A 82 21.48 4.03 2.50
C THR A 82 20.98 3.60 3.87
N ALA A 83 20.55 2.36 3.97
CA ALA A 83 20.15 1.76 5.21
C ALA A 83 20.70 0.33 5.29
N LYS A 84 20.87 -0.16 6.51
CA LYS A 84 21.43 -1.49 6.71
C LYS A 84 20.76 -2.22 7.87
N ASP A 85 20.86 -3.52 7.84
CA ASP A 85 20.66 -4.38 8.99
C ASP A 85 21.98 -5.16 9.26
N HIS A 86 21.92 -6.20 10.09
CA HIS A 86 23.08 -7.05 10.37
C HIS A 86 23.53 -7.92 9.18
N THR A 87 22.75 -7.98 8.11
CA THR A 87 22.99 -8.87 6.97
C THR A 87 23.44 -8.16 5.70
N GLY A 88 23.12 -6.88 5.53
CA GLY A 88 23.47 -6.16 4.31
C GLY A 88 22.97 -4.71 4.28
N THR A 89 23.27 -4.06 3.18
CA THR A 89 22.95 -2.64 2.95
C THR A 89 22.06 -2.51 1.72
N ILE A 90 21.16 -1.55 1.74
CA ILE A 90 20.24 -1.23 0.65
C ILE A 90 20.22 0.28 0.40
N MET A 91 20.05 0.67 -0.87
CA MET A 91 19.86 2.06 -1.28
C MET A 91 18.37 2.37 -1.32
N LEU A 92 17.97 3.51 -0.78
CA LEU A 92 16.58 3.99 -0.78
C LEU A 92 16.50 5.28 -1.58
N VAL A 93 15.51 5.37 -2.47
CA VAL A 93 15.36 6.50 -3.40
C VAL A 93 13.91 6.95 -3.45
N TRP A 94 13.70 8.25 -3.37
CA TRP A 94 12.39 8.89 -3.57
C TRP A 94 12.55 10.04 -4.56
N TYR A 95 11.55 10.25 -5.40
CA TYR A 95 11.53 11.34 -6.38
C TYR A 95 10.49 12.37 -5.99
N ASN A 96 10.86 13.65 -6.05
CA ASN A 96 9.97 14.79 -5.77
C ASN A 96 9.35 14.79 -4.37
N MET A 97 10.08 14.27 -3.38
CA MET A 97 9.66 14.23 -1.98
C MET A 97 10.73 14.85 -1.05
N PRO A 98 11.10 16.12 -1.25
CA PRO A 98 12.22 16.72 -0.50
C PRO A 98 11.97 16.85 1.00
N TYR A 99 10.72 16.86 1.44
CA TYR A 99 10.35 16.88 2.86
C TYR A 99 10.84 15.66 3.63
N LEU A 100 11.17 14.56 2.97
CA LEU A 100 11.68 13.36 3.62
C LEU A 100 13.03 13.58 4.30
N LYS A 101 13.82 14.53 3.83
CA LYS A 101 15.08 14.88 4.49
C LYS A 101 14.87 15.30 5.95
N LYS A 102 13.72 15.90 6.26
CA LYS A 102 13.35 16.30 7.63
C LYS A 102 12.70 15.17 8.42
N GLN A 103 12.09 14.22 7.75
CA GLN A 103 11.36 13.11 8.39
C GLN A 103 12.26 11.91 8.69
N LEU A 104 13.20 11.62 7.79
CA LEU A 104 14.13 10.50 7.94
C LEU A 104 15.40 10.97 8.65
N HIS A 105 15.81 10.22 9.67
CA HIS A 105 16.98 10.58 10.50
C HIS A 105 18.02 9.47 10.46
N GLN A 106 19.26 9.84 10.20
CA GLN A 106 20.40 8.94 10.29
C GLN A 106 20.50 8.36 11.71
N GLY A 107 20.76 7.07 11.80
CA GLY A 107 20.89 6.36 13.08
C GLY A 107 19.58 5.85 13.66
N ARG A 108 18.45 6.10 13.01
CA ARG A 108 17.15 5.57 13.43
C ARG A 108 16.71 4.39 12.59
N ASP A 109 15.90 3.52 13.22
CA ASP A 109 15.36 2.33 12.60
C ASP A 109 13.98 2.60 12.01
N TYR A 110 13.74 2.06 10.81
CA TYR A 110 12.46 2.16 10.11
C TYR A 110 12.14 0.84 9.42
N ILE A 111 10.88 0.65 9.09
CA ILE A 111 10.46 -0.44 8.21
C ILE A 111 10.12 0.18 6.86
N PHE A 112 10.75 -0.33 5.82
CA PHE A 112 10.50 0.07 4.43
C PHE A 112 9.86 -1.09 3.68
N THR A 113 8.78 -0.79 2.98
CA THR A 113 8.05 -1.78 2.18
C THR A 113 8.07 -1.36 0.72
N GLY A 114 8.60 -2.19 -0.13
CA GLY A 114 8.69 -1.91 -1.55
C GLY A 114 9.22 -3.10 -2.33
N THR A 115 9.48 -2.88 -3.61
CA THR A 115 10.02 -3.90 -4.50
C THR A 115 11.49 -3.60 -4.77
N PRO A 116 12.42 -4.46 -4.33
CA PRO A 116 13.84 -4.24 -4.57
C PRO A 116 14.19 -4.47 -6.05
N ILE A 117 15.09 -3.63 -6.56
CA ILE A 117 15.63 -3.74 -7.91
C ILE A 117 17.15 -3.61 -7.85
N TYR A 118 17.84 -4.04 -8.91
CA TYR A 118 19.24 -3.70 -9.09
C TYR A 118 19.35 -2.42 -9.90
N LYS A 119 20.08 -1.45 -9.35
CA LYS A 119 20.38 -0.19 -10.02
C LYS A 119 21.82 0.20 -9.73
N ASN A 120 22.61 0.42 -10.78
CA ASN A 120 24.02 0.77 -10.65
C ASN A 120 24.83 -0.22 -9.79
N GLY A 121 24.51 -1.53 -9.92
CA GLY A 121 25.17 -2.59 -9.17
C GLY A 121 24.79 -2.70 -7.72
N ARG A 122 23.74 -2.00 -7.28
CA ARG A 122 23.27 -2.02 -5.89
C ARG A 122 21.81 -2.44 -5.80
N ILE A 123 21.47 -3.12 -4.70
CA ILE A 123 20.09 -3.37 -4.35
C ILE A 123 19.47 -2.05 -3.95
N THR A 124 18.38 -1.66 -4.61
CA THR A 124 17.73 -0.36 -4.44
C THR A 124 16.23 -0.54 -4.32
N MET A 125 15.60 0.21 -3.42
CA MET A 125 14.14 0.36 -3.40
C MET A 125 13.78 1.78 -3.83
N GLU A 126 12.96 1.91 -4.87
CA GLU A 126 12.40 3.19 -5.31
C GLU A 126 11.02 3.38 -4.70
N HIS A 127 10.79 4.52 -4.08
CA HIS A 127 9.55 4.88 -3.41
C HIS A 127 9.03 3.83 -2.43
N PRO A 128 9.84 3.27 -1.51
CA PRO A 128 9.31 2.38 -0.50
C PRO A 128 8.38 3.14 0.46
N GLU A 129 7.37 2.45 0.95
CA GLU A 129 6.55 2.97 2.04
C GLU A 129 7.40 2.99 3.32
N ILE A 130 7.19 4.01 4.14
CA ILE A 130 7.99 4.26 5.35
C ILE A 130 7.10 4.06 6.57
N PHE A 131 7.55 3.21 7.49
CA PHE A 131 6.84 2.97 8.74
C PHE A 131 7.80 3.02 9.92
N THR A 132 7.32 3.47 11.07
CA THR A 132 7.92 3.10 12.35
C THR A 132 7.52 1.65 12.66
N LYS A 133 8.20 1.01 13.60
CA LYS A 133 7.87 -0.36 13.99
C LYS A 133 6.42 -0.47 14.48
N GLU A 134 5.98 0.49 15.29
CA GLU A 134 4.64 0.55 15.84
C GLU A 134 3.58 0.74 14.75
N ASP A 135 3.81 1.66 13.82
CA ASP A 135 2.91 1.91 12.70
C ASP A 135 2.79 0.69 11.80
N TYR A 136 3.88 -0.03 11.61
CA TYR A 136 3.88 -1.25 10.80
C TYR A 136 3.07 -2.37 11.44
N GLU A 137 3.17 -2.55 12.74
CA GLU A 137 2.37 -3.53 13.47
C GLU A 137 0.86 -3.27 13.32
N VAL A 138 0.45 -2.01 13.41
CA VAL A 138 -0.94 -1.61 13.15
C VAL A 138 -1.34 -1.95 11.72
N LYS A 139 -0.47 -1.70 10.76
CA LYS A 139 -0.75 -1.96 9.34
C LYS A 139 -0.89 -3.46 9.06
N GLN A 140 -0.10 -4.30 9.72
CA GLN A 140 -0.17 -5.75 9.58
C GLN A 140 -1.53 -6.32 10.02
N GLU A 141 -2.18 -5.71 10.99
CA GLU A 141 -3.47 -6.14 11.50
C GLU A 141 -4.61 -5.82 10.51
N THR A 142 -4.34 -5.02 9.48
CA THR A 142 -5.34 -4.55 8.53
C THR A 142 -5.13 -5.18 7.16
N LEU A 143 -6.07 -6.01 6.70
CA LEU A 143 -6.10 -6.47 5.32
C LEU A 143 -6.51 -5.32 4.40
N GLN A 144 -5.78 -5.16 3.31
CA GLN A 144 -6.05 -4.14 2.29
C GLN A 144 -6.55 -4.82 1.01
N PRO A 145 -7.85 -5.15 0.92
CA PRO A 145 -8.37 -5.80 -0.28
C PRO A 145 -8.33 -4.86 -1.48
N VAL A 146 -7.94 -5.39 -2.64
CA VAL A 146 -7.96 -4.66 -3.90
C VAL A 146 -9.02 -5.28 -4.80
N TYR A 147 -10.08 -4.54 -5.07
CA TYR A 147 -11.21 -4.97 -5.88
C TYR A 147 -11.00 -4.60 -7.35
N PRO A 148 -11.60 -5.35 -8.30
CA PRO A 148 -11.60 -4.94 -9.69
C PRO A 148 -12.33 -3.60 -9.82
N LEU A 149 -11.72 -2.65 -10.53
CA LEU A 149 -12.26 -1.30 -10.66
C LEU A 149 -12.71 -1.03 -12.10
N THR A 150 -13.72 -0.18 -12.22
CA THR A 150 -14.17 0.37 -13.50
C THR A 150 -14.37 1.87 -13.34
N SER A 151 -14.61 2.58 -14.45
CA SER A 151 -14.86 4.01 -14.43
C SER A 151 -15.95 4.37 -13.41
N GLY A 152 -15.68 5.34 -12.54
CA GLY A 152 -16.60 5.79 -11.51
C GLY A 152 -16.48 5.06 -10.17
N LEU A 153 -15.60 4.05 -10.05
CA LEU A 153 -15.34 3.33 -8.80
C LEU A 153 -13.92 3.56 -8.33
N THR A 154 -13.74 3.56 -7.01
CA THR A 154 -12.45 3.58 -6.35
C THR A 154 -12.43 2.45 -5.29
N ASN A 155 -11.24 1.99 -4.90
CA ASN A 155 -11.12 1.01 -3.81
C ASN A 155 -11.78 1.50 -2.53
N LYS A 156 -11.63 2.79 -2.23
CA LYS A 156 -12.24 3.41 -1.05
C LYS A 156 -13.76 3.31 -1.08
N LEU A 157 -14.37 3.58 -2.24
CA LEU A 157 -15.83 3.50 -2.40
C LEU A 157 -16.32 2.06 -2.28
N VAL A 158 -15.65 1.11 -2.93
CA VAL A 158 -16.02 -0.30 -2.87
C VAL A 158 -15.88 -0.83 -1.45
N SER A 159 -14.78 -0.53 -0.76
CA SER A 159 -14.58 -0.94 0.62
C SER A 159 -15.63 -0.36 1.57
N LYS A 160 -16.03 0.90 1.35
CA LYS A 160 -17.09 1.55 2.13
C LYS A 160 -18.43 0.87 1.93
N ALA A 161 -18.75 0.49 0.69
CA ALA A 161 -19.99 -0.22 0.38
C ALA A 161 -20.01 -1.62 1.03
N VAL A 162 -18.92 -2.37 0.93
CA VAL A 162 -18.80 -3.70 1.55
C VAL A 162 -18.90 -3.61 3.07
N ALA A 163 -18.28 -2.60 3.69
CA ALA A 163 -18.31 -2.41 5.14
C ALA A 163 -19.74 -2.24 5.68
N GLN A 164 -20.63 -1.61 4.92
CA GLN A 164 -22.03 -1.44 5.31
C GLN A 164 -22.81 -2.76 5.34
N THR A 165 -22.32 -3.81 4.72
CA THR A 165 -23.00 -5.12 4.65
C THR A 165 -22.51 -6.11 5.69
N LYS A 166 -21.53 -5.75 6.53
CA LYS A 166 -20.93 -6.66 7.53
C LYS A 166 -21.98 -7.20 8.51
N ASP A 167 -22.86 -6.36 9.00
CA ASP A 167 -23.91 -6.76 9.94
C ASP A 167 -24.87 -7.78 9.31
N TYR A 168 -25.17 -7.60 8.03
CA TYR A 168 -25.99 -8.56 7.28
C TYR A 168 -25.31 -9.92 7.17
N ILE A 169 -24.00 -9.95 6.92
CA ILE A 169 -23.22 -11.19 6.74
C ILE A 169 -23.18 -12.00 8.04
N PHE A 170 -23.08 -11.33 9.21
CA PHE A 170 -22.92 -11.98 10.50
C PHE A 170 -24.24 -12.19 11.28
N HIS A 171 -25.35 -11.88 10.66
CA HIS A 171 -26.68 -12.19 11.18
C HIS A 171 -27.24 -13.42 10.48
#